data_9c7257412a86cfe7f7278dcc14aab011
#
_entry.id   9c7257412a86cfe7f7278dcc14aab011
#
_cell.length_a   1.000
_cell.length_b   1.000
_cell.length_c   1.000
_cell.angle_alpha   90.00
_cell.angle_beta   90.00
_cell.angle_gamma   90.00
#
_symmetry.space_group_name_H-M   'P 1'
#
loop_
_entity.id
_entity.type
_entity.pdbx_description
1 polymer ?
#
loop_
_entity_poly.entity_id
_entity_poly.type
_entity_poly.pdbx_seq_one_letter_code
_entity_poly.pdbx_strand_id
1 'polypeptide(L)'
;MELRHGRTLAIDTYLDHDGDANAMTDAAYTAWRHDRQQVLASVLIAETRENVTALKVRARADLILDGTLKPGPEITLSDGSMAGAGDTIITRHNYRRLRNRHSWVHNGQTWTITAVRHDGSVTIRSPGSEFGNSIVLPAEYVADHVDLGYAVTAHRAQGITTDTAHVLVEPTTTRDHLYVATTCGWESNLAHVILDRPDDHTAPHPGDNPDATARTVLYGVFQHSGAELSAHETITAE
;
A
#
# COMPACT_ATOMS: atom_id res chain seq x y z
N MET A 1 -20.53 -5.20 10.51
CA MET A 1 -20.64 -4.34 9.30
C MET A 1 -20.45 -5.27 8.11
N GLU A 2 -21.52 -5.61 7.38
CA GLU A 2 -21.42 -6.44 6.19
C GLU A 2 -20.80 -5.62 5.07
N LEU A 3 -19.59 -5.99 4.69
CA LEU A 3 -18.96 -5.45 3.49
C LEU A 3 -19.67 -6.02 2.26
N ARG A 4 -20.08 -5.18 1.33
CA ARG A 4 -20.68 -5.60 0.07
C ARG A 4 -19.77 -6.61 -0.62
N HIS A 5 -20.34 -7.76 -1.02
CA HIS A 5 -19.68 -8.83 -1.79
C HIS A 5 -18.81 -9.83 -1.03
N GLY A 6 -19.15 -10.15 0.22
CA GLY A 6 -18.50 -11.29 0.91
C GLY A 6 -17.01 -11.13 1.22
N ARG A 7 -16.47 -9.89 1.16
CA ARG A 7 -15.09 -9.61 1.55
C ARG A 7 -14.93 -9.80 3.05
N THR A 8 -14.00 -10.63 3.44
CA THR A 8 -13.67 -10.85 4.85
C THR A 8 -12.55 -9.89 5.25
N LEU A 9 -12.80 -9.11 6.29
CA LEU A 9 -11.73 -8.41 7.00
C LEU A 9 -11.20 -9.37 8.07
N ALA A 10 -10.03 -9.93 7.85
CA ALA A 10 -9.28 -10.63 8.89
C ALA A 10 -8.45 -9.59 9.65
N ILE A 11 -8.67 -9.50 10.95
CA ILE A 11 -7.85 -8.68 11.84
C ILE A 11 -6.85 -9.64 12.44
N ASP A 12 -5.62 -9.58 11.95
CA ASP A 12 -4.53 -10.32 12.54
C ASP A 12 -3.96 -9.51 13.70
N THR A 13 -4.22 -10.00 14.91
CA THR A 13 -3.67 -9.42 16.13
C THR A 13 -2.51 -10.30 16.54
N TYR A 14 -1.29 -9.93 16.14
CA TYR A 14 -0.09 -10.56 16.68
C TYR A 14 0.03 -10.16 18.15
N LEU A 15 -0.54 -11.00 19.02
CA LEU A 15 -0.55 -10.82 20.48
C LEU A 15 0.80 -11.08 21.15
N ASP A 16 1.79 -11.61 20.41
CA ASP A 16 3.07 -12.07 20.97
C ASP A 16 4.26 -11.12 20.75
N HIS A 17 4.06 -9.97 20.13
CA HIS A 17 5.13 -8.98 19.98
C HIS A 17 4.66 -7.68 20.62
N ASP A 18 5.18 -7.43 21.79
CA ASP A 18 4.90 -6.29 22.66
C ASP A 18 5.07 -4.95 21.94
N GLY A 19 3.98 -4.39 21.44
CA GLY A 19 3.80 -2.95 21.17
C GLY A 19 4.76 -2.26 20.20
N ASP A 20 5.74 -2.95 19.64
CA ASP A 20 6.75 -2.34 18.78
C ASP A 20 6.20 -2.13 17.36
N ALA A 21 6.16 -0.88 16.92
CA ALA A 21 5.81 -0.49 15.55
C ALA A 21 6.67 -1.23 14.50
N ASN A 22 7.93 -1.53 14.83
CA ASN A 22 8.84 -2.28 13.97
C ASN A 22 8.38 -3.74 13.81
N ALA A 23 7.95 -4.39 14.89
CA ALA A 23 7.47 -5.77 14.85
C ALA A 23 6.21 -5.91 13.98
N MET A 24 5.27 -4.95 14.08
CA MET A 24 4.07 -4.96 13.23
C MET A 24 4.38 -4.65 11.79
N THR A 25 5.32 -3.74 11.53
CA THR A 25 5.83 -3.46 10.18
C THR A 25 6.51 -4.70 9.59
N ASP A 26 7.30 -5.43 10.37
CA ASP A 26 7.94 -6.68 9.96
C ASP A 26 6.93 -7.78 9.70
N ALA A 27 5.89 -7.90 10.53
CA ALA A 27 4.81 -8.88 10.34
C ALA A 27 4.02 -8.59 9.04
N ALA A 28 3.62 -7.33 8.82
CA ALA A 28 2.95 -6.91 7.60
C ALA A 28 3.81 -7.18 6.37
N TYR A 29 5.09 -6.82 6.45
CA TYR A 29 6.05 -7.04 5.37
C TYR A 29 6.25 -8.54 5.06
N THR A 30 6.37 -9.37 6.09
CA THR A 30 6.55 -10.82 5.95
C THR A 30 5.32 -11.47 5.31
N ALA A 31 4.12 -11.09 5.74
CA ALA A 31 2.87 -11.56 5.17
C ALA A 31 2.72 -11.13 3.69
N TRP A 32 3.01 -9.87 3.38
CA TRP A 32 3.05 -9.37 2.00
C TRP A 32 4.04 -10.16 1.13
N ARG A 33 5.25 -10.42 1.65
CA ARG A 33 6.27 -11.18 0.93
C ARG A 33 5.82 -12.63 0.67
N HIS A 34 5.15 -13.25 1.64
CA HIS A 34 4.58 -14.58 1.50
C HIS A 34 3.54 -14.63 0.36
N ASP A 35 2.61 -13.67 0.31
CA ASP A 35 1.61 -13.58 -0.74
C ASP A 35 2.24 -13.42 -2.12
N ARG A 36 3.28 -12.57 -2.20
CA ARG A 36 4.05 -12.40 -3.45
C ARG A 36 4.71 -13.70 -3.92
N GLN A 37 5.19 -14.55 -3.00
CA GLN A 37 5.74 -15.87 -3.33
C GLN A 37 4.66 -16.84 -3.84
N GLN A 38 3.40 -16.65 -3.42
CA GLN A 38 2.25 -17.38 -3.96
C GLN A 38 1.71 -16.78 -5.28
N VAL A 39 2.46 -15.83 -5.87
CA VAL A 39 2.10 -15.13 -7.13
C VAL A 39 0.83 -14.26 -6.99
N LEU A 40 0.42 -13.94 -5.79
CA LEU A 40 -0.68 -13.00 -5.54
C LEU A 40 -0.22 -11.56 -5.77
N ALA A 41 -1.08 -10.74 -6.35
CA ALA A 41 -0.92 -9.30 -6.37
C ALA A 41 -1.23 -8.78 -4.96
N SER A 42 -0.22 -8.24 -4.28
CA SER A 42 -0.33 -7.81 -2.89
C SER A 42 0.22 -6.41 -2.69
N VAL A 43 -0.39 -5.62 -1.81
CA VAL A 43 0.02 -4.25 -1.49
C VAL A 43 0.13 -4.02 0.01
N LEU A 44 1.18 -3.29 0.42
CA LEU A 44 1.33 -2.77 1.77
C LEU A 44 0.68 -1.38 1.84
N ILE A 45 -0.05 -1.10 2.92
CA ILE A 45 -0.69 0.20 3.14
C ILE A 45 -0.25 0.72 4.51
N ALA A 46 0.32 1.92 4.53
CA ALA A 46 0.75 2.60 5.76
C ALA A 46 0.21 4.04 5.81
N GLU A 47 0.23 4.65 6.98
CA GLU A 47 -0.30 6.00 7.19
C GLU A 47 0.62 7.07 6.61
N THR A 48 1.92 7.00 6.91
CA THR A 48 2.88 8.04 6.56
C THR A 48 3.62 7.77 5.25
N ARG A 49 4.08 8.83 4.59
CA ARG A 49 4.91 8.72 3.39
C ARG A 49 6.28 8.11 3.70
N GLU A 50 6.80 8.40 4.89
CA GLU A 50 8.08 7.88 5.39
C GLU A 50 8.02 6.36 5.50
N ASN A 51 6.99 5.81 6.15
CA ASN A 51 6.77 4.37 6.28
C ASN A 51 6.58 3.71 4.91
N VAL A 52 5.80 4.32 4.02
CA VAL A 52 5.62 3.84 2.64
C VAL A 52 6.94 3.79 1.88
N THR A 53 7.77 4.86 1.99
CA THR A 53 9.07 4.92 1.32
C THR A 53 10.02 3.85 1.86
N ALA A 54 10.10 3.69 3.17
CA ALA A 54 10.93 2.66 3.81
C ALA A 54 10.51 1.24 3.36
N LEU A 55 9.21 0.95 3.34
CA LEU A 55 8.66 -0.32 2.87
C LEU A 55 8.97 -0.57 1.39
N LYS A 56 8.87 0.45 0.52
CA LYS A 56 9.21 0.33 -0.91
C LYS A 56 10.70 0.01 -1.11
N VAL A 57 11.58 0.74 -0.41
CA VAL A 57 13.04 0.52 -0.48
C VAL A 57 13.39 -0.88 -0.02
N ARG A 58 12.85 -1.31 1.12
CA ARG A 58 13.05 -2.66 1.66
C ARG A 58 12.56 -3.73 0.69
N ALA A 59 11.32 -3.61 0.22
CA ALA A 59 10.70 -4.57 -0.69
C ALA A 59 11.54 -4.74 -1.96
N ARG A 60 11.95 -3.64 -2.57
CA ARG A 60 12.75 -3.69 -3.79
C ARG A 60 14.14 -4.26 -3.56
N ALA A 61 14.81 -3.87 -2.46
CA ALA A 61 16.11 -4.40 -2.11
C ALA A 61 16.09 -5.93 -1.93
N ASP A 62 15.09 -6.45 -1.20
CA ASP A 62 14.95 -7.88 -0.98
C ASP A 62 14.64 -8.65 -2.28
N LEU A 63 13.80 -8.09 -3.17
CA LEU A 63 13.50 -8.70 -4.47
C LEU A 63 14.71 -8.71 -5.42
N ILE A 64 15.63 -7.77 -5.27
CA ILE A 64 16.92 -7.78 -5.98
C ILE A 64 17.85 -8.83 -5.37
N LEU A 65 17.94 -8.89 -4.04
CA LEU A 65 18.82 -9.82 -3.32
C LEU A 65 18.43 -11.28 -3.52
N ASP A 66 17.14 -11.60 -3.58
CA ASP A 66 16.65 -12.96 -3.84
C ASP A 66 16.63 -13.33 -5.35
N GLY A 67 17.02 -12.39 -6.24
CA GLY A 67 17.11 -12.60 -7.68
C GLY A 67 15.77 -12.57 -8.43
N THR A 68 14.67 -12.20 -7.77
CA THR A 68 13.36 -11.98 -8.41
C THR A 68 13.44 -10.81 -9.39
N LEU A 69 14.06 -9.71 -8.97
CA LEU A 69 14.40 -8.59 -9.85
C LEU A 69 15.84 -8.73 -10.35
N LYS A 70 16.01 -8.68 -11.67
CA LYS A 70 17.33 -8.74 -12.28
C LYS A 70 17.89 -7.33 -12.47
N PRO A 71 19.20 -7.11 -12.23
CA PRO A 71 19.86 -5.87 -12.57
C PRO A 71 19.66 -5.50 -14.04
N GLY A 72 19.38 -4.24 -14.34
CA GLY A 72 19.13 -3.76 -15.68
C GLY A 72 18.91 -2.25 -15.73
N PRO A 73 18.47 -1.72 -16.87
CA PRO A 73 18.09 -0.31 -16.98
C PRO A 73 16.99 0.05 -16.00
N GLU A 74 17.16 1.19 -15.32
CA GLU A 74 16.21 1.73 -14.35
C GLU A 74 15.72 3.10 -14.76
N ILE A 75 14.56 3.50 -14.22
CA ILE A 75 13.95 4.81 -14.43
C ILE A 75 13.43 5.35 -13.10
N THR A 76 13.46 6.67 -12.94
CA THR A 76 12.86 7.36 -11.80
C THR A 76 11.36 7.53 -12.04
N LEU A 77 10.54 7.16 -11.05
CA LEU A 77 9.09 7.28 -11.05
C LEU A 77 8.63 8.61 -10.42
N SER A 78 7.33 8.90 -10.50
CA SER A 78 6.73 10.14 -9.98
C SER A 78 6.87 10.32 -8.47
N ASP A 79 7.00 9.23 -7.72
CA ASP A 79 7.21 9.24 -6.27
C ASP A 79 8.71 9.30 -5.87
N GLY A 80 9.61 9.47 -6.84
CA GLY A 80 11.06 9.47 -6.64
C GLY A 80 11.69 8.09 -6.52
N SER A 81 10.92 7.02 -6.54
CA SER A 81 11.43 5.64 -6.49
C SER A 81 12.10 5.26 -7.81
N MET A 82 13.10 4.36 -7.74
CA MET A 82 13.68 3.75 -8.93
C MET A 82 12.91 2.47 -9.28
N ALA A 83 12.73 2.20 -10.57
CA ALA A 83 12.10 0.97 -11.05
C ALA A 83 12.79 0.45 -12.31
N GLY A 84 12.79 -0.86 -12.48
CA GLY A 84 13.33 -1.59 -13.63
C GLY A 84 12.40 -2.71 -14.09
N ALA A 85 12.88 -3.54 -15.01
CA ALA A 85 12.11 -4.70 -15.47
C ALA A 85 11.85 -5.70 -14.32
N GLY A 86 10.62 -6.15 -14.17
CA GLY A 86 10.14 -6.99 -13.08
C GLY A 86 9.45 -6.23 -11.95
N ASP A 87 9.72 -4.92 -11.80
CA ASP A 87 9.08 -4.12 -10.77
C ASP A 87 7.56 -4.01 -10.98
N THR A 88 6.83 -3.98 -9.88
CA THR A 88 5.40 -3.69 -9.84
C THR A 88 5.20 -2.19 -9.68
N ILE A 89 4.35 -1.61 -10.51
CA ILE A 89 4.02 -0.18 -10.50
C ILE A 89 2.51 0.03 -10.44
N ILE A 90 2.11 1.24 -10.04
CA ILE A 90 0.71 1.69 -10.03
C ILE A 90 0.61 2.97 -10.86
N THR A 91 -0.35 3.01 -11.79
CA THR A 91 -0.66 4.20 -12.58
C THR A 91 -1.62 5.11 -11.82
N ARG A 92 -1.38 6.45 -11.89
CA ARG A 92 -2.09 7.47 -11.09
C ARG A 92 -2.97 8.41 -11.89
N HIS A 93 -3.02 8.20 -13.19
CA HIS A 93 -3.84 9.03 -14.07
C HIS A 93 -4.54 8.19 -15.14
N ASN A 94 -5.80 8.55 -15.44
CA ASN A 94 -6.58 7.92 -16.49
C ASN A 94 -6.11 8.38 -17.87
N TYR A 95 -5.65 7.45 -18.71
CA TYR A 95 -5.21 7.79 -20.06
C TYR A 95 -5.71 6.79 -21.10
N ARG A 96 -6.90 7.02 -21.65
CA ARG A 96 -7.59 6.10 -22.57
C ARG A 96 -6.85 5.81 -23.89
N ARG A 97 -5.93 6.68 -24.29
CA ARG A 97 -5.11 6.46 -25.49
C ARG A 97 -4.00 5.43 -25.27
N LEU A 98 -3.55 5.24 -24.02
CA LEU A 98 -2.62 4.19 -23.65
C LEU A 98 -3.43 2.92 -23.40
N ARG A 99 -3.52 2.08 -24.42
CA ARG A 99 -4.34 0.88 -24.42
C ARG A 99 -3.74 -0.26 -25.22
N ASN A 100 -4.13 -1.47 -24.87
CA ASN A 100 -4.00 -2.65 -25.72
C ASN A 100 -5.38 -3.11 -26.18
N ARG A 101 -5.50 -4.34 -26.69
CA ARG A 101 -6.78 -4.90 -27.19
C ARG A 101 -7.82 -5.13 -26.08
N HIS A 102 -7.40 -5.28 -24.82
CA HIS A 102 -8.25 -5.75 -23.72
C HIS A 102 -8.41 -4.72 -22.60
N SER A 103 -7.48 -3.78 -22.47
CA SER A 103 -7.46 -2.81 -21.36
C SER A 103 -6.84 -1.49 -21.79
N TRP A 104 -7.07 -0.45 -21.00
CA TRP A 104 -6.45 0.86 -21.11
C TRP A 104 -5.95 1.31 -19.73
N VAL A 105 -5.08 2.30 -19.67
CA VAL A 105 -4.44 2.74 -18.44
C VAL A 105 -5.37 3.60 -17.60
N HIS A 106 -5.72 3.14 -16.39
CA HIS A 106 -6.54 3.88 -15.43
C HIS A 106 -5.81 4.12 -14.10
N ASN A 107 -6.33 5.09 -13.35
CA ASN A 107 -5.86 5.37 -12.00
C ASN A 107 -6.05 4.16 -11.08
N GLY A 108 -5.05 3.87 -10.26
CA GLY A 108 -5.08 2.78 -9.29
C GLY A 108 -4.79 1.38 -9.88
N GLN A 109 -4.50 1.28 -11.18
CA GLN A 109 -4.22 -0.01 -11.80
C GLN A 109 -2.77 -0.43 -11.57
N THR A 110 -2.60 -1.69 -11.18
CA THR A 110 -1.30 -2.33 -10.97
C THR A 110 -0.78 -2.96 -12.25
N TRP A 111 0.52 -2.81 -12.51
CA TRP A 111 1.22 -3.32 -13.68
C TRP A 111 2.60 -3.87 -13.31
N THR A 112 3.13 -4.76 -14.14
CA THR A 112 4.53 -5.18 -14.08
C THR A 112 5.30 -4.53 -15.23
N ILE A 113 6.45 -3.92 -14.95
CA ILE A 113 7.38 -3.44 -15.99
C ILE A 113 8.03 -4.65 -16.66
N THR A 114 7.93 -4.73 -17.97
CA THR A 114 8.60 -5.78 -18.76
C THR A 114 9.88 -5.31 -19.44
N ALA A 115 9.99 -4.00 -19.70
CA ALA A 115 11.21 -3.40 -20.24
C ALA A 115 11.26 -1.89 -19.95
N VAL A 116 12.46 -1.39 -19.71
CA VAL A 116 12.80 0.04 -19.68
C VAL A 116 13.55 0.36 -20.96
N ARG A 117 13.15 1.42 -21.67
CA ARG A 117 13.75 1.84 -22.93
C ARG A 117 14.69 3.03 -22.74
N HIS A 118 15.57 3.25 -23.71
CA HIS A 118 16.56 4.35 -23.68
C HIS A 118 15.93 5.75 -23.69
N ASP A 119 14.73 5.88 -24.24
CA ASP A 119 13.97 7.14 -24.28
C ASP A 119 13.20 7.43 -22.97
N GLY A 120 13.38 6.59 -21.93
CA GLY A 120 12.67 6.73 -20.66
C GLY A 120 11.24 6.17 -20.69
N SER A 121 10.78 5.64 -21.81
CA SER A 121 9.49 4.94 -21.85
C SER A 121 9.60 3.54 -21.25
N VAL A 122 8.50 3.01 -20.70
CA VAL A 122 8.46 1.66 -20.14
C VAL A 122 7.38 0.84 -20.82
N THR A 123 7.68 -0.43 -21.04
CA THR A 123 6.69 -1.41 -21.47
C THR A 123 6.13 -2.10 -20.23
N ILE A 124 4.81 -2.10 -20.10
CA ILE A 124 4.09 -2.68 -18.96
C ILE A 124 3.12 -3.77 -19.39
N ARG A 125 2.76 -4.63 -18.45
CA ARG A 125 1.79 -5.71 -18.63
C ARG A 125 0.97 -5.89 -17.35
N SER A 126 -0.31 -6.26 -17.49
CA SER A 126 -1.14 -6.62 -16.33
C SER A 126 -0.57 -7.86 -15.63
N PRO A 127 -0.58 -7.92 -14.28
CA PRO A 127 -0.21 -9.11 -13.54
C PRO A 127 -0.96 -10.34 -14.06
N GLY A 128 -0.28 -11.50 -14.15
CA GLY A 128 -0.90 -12.75 -14.61
C GLY A 128 -1.28 -12.82 -16.10
N SER A 129 -1.07 -11.75 -16.89
CA SER A 129 -1.39 -11.74 -18.33
C SER A 129 -0.31 -12.45 -19.14
N GLU A 130 -0.75 -13.26 -20.12
CA GLU A 130 0.14 -13.91 -21.09
C GLU A 130 0.75 -12.94 -22.12
N PHE A 131 1.73 -13.43 -22.88
CA PHE A 131 2.42 -12.69 -23.93
C PHE A 131 1.46 -11.98 -24.90
N GLY A 132 1.76 -10.71 -25.22
CA GLY A 132 1.05 -9.95 -26.27
C GLY A 132 0.15 -8.82 -25.77
N ASN A 133 -0.11 -8.68 -24.49
CA ASN A 133 -0.98 -7.64 -23.90
C ASN A 133 -0.20 -6.51 -23.23
N SER A 134 0.90 -6.06 -23.85
CA SER A 134 1.70 -4.96 -23.30
C SER A 134 1.19 -3.59 -23.75
N ILE A 135 1.42 -2.59 -22.90
CA ILE A 135 1.23 -1.16 -23.19
C ILE A 135 2.58 -0.48 -23.02
N VAL A 136 2.85 0.53 -23.83
CA VAL A 136 4.02 1.40 -23.67
C VAL A 136 3.58 2.69 -23.02
N LEU A 137 4.15 3.00 -21.84
CA LEU A 137 3.97 4.27 -21.16
C LEU A 137 5.07 5.23 -21.64
N PRO A 138 4.73 6.42 -22.17
CA PRO A 138 5.71 7.44 -22.48
C PRO A 138 6.46 7.93 -21.26
N ALA A 139 7.70 8.41 -21.44
CA ALA A 139 8.56 8.90 -20.35
C ALA A 139 7.90 9.98 -19.49
N GLU A 140 7.22 10.95 -20.11
CA GLU A 140 6.47 12.00 -19.41
C GLU A 140 5.37 11.41 -18.49
N TYR A 141 4.61 10.43 -19.01
CA TYR A 141 3.58 9.77 -18.21
C TYR A 141 4.19 9.02 -17.02
N VAL A 142 5.35 8.39 -17.21
CA VAL A 142 6.06 7.67 -16.13
C VAL A 142 6.52 8.63 -15.05
N ALA A 143 7.13 9.75 -15.43
CA ALA A 143 7.64 10.75 -14.50
C ALA A 143 6.55 11.44 -13.67
N ASP A 144 5.35 11.61 -14.25
CA ASP A 144 4.29 12.39 -13.61
C ASP A 144 3.22 11.52 -12.90
N HIS A 145 3.02 10.27 -13.36
CA HIS A 145 1.82 9.50 -13.02
C HIS A 145 2.07 8.04 -12.69
N VAL A 146 3.29 7.65 -12.38
CA VAL A 146 3.61 6.25 -12.03
C VAL A 146 4.34 6.19 -10.69
N ASP A 147 3.81 5.40 -9.76
CA ASP A 147 4.43 5.11 -8.47
C ASP A 147 4.91 3.66 -8.42
N LEU A 148 5.90 3.39 -7.55
CA LEU A 148 6.28 2.02 -7.22
C LEU A 148 5.16 1.35 -6.41
N GLY A 149 4.77 0.13 -6.81
CA GLY A 149 3.51 -0.52 -6.42
C GLY A 149 3.58 -1.45 -5.21
N TYR A 150 4.67 -1.46 -4.43
CA TYR A 150 4.82 -2.36 -3.28
C TYR A 150 4.11 -1.84 -2.03
N ALA A 151 4.15 -0.52 -1.82
CA ALA A 151 3.49 0.12 -0.69
C ALA A 151 2.85 1.45 -1.11
N VAL A 152 1.77 1.84 -0.44
CA VAL A 152 1.05 3.09 -0.69
C VAL A 152 0.49 3.67 0.61
N THR A 153 0.21 4.99 0.62
CA THR A 153 -0.59 5.56 1.72
C THR A 153 -2.06 5.19 1.57
N ALA A 154 -2.82 5.18 2.66
CA ALA A 154 -4.26 4.90 2.64
C ALA A 154 -5.01 5.82 1.65
N HIS A 155 -4.67 7.11 1.62
CA HIS A 155 -5.25 8.05 0.64
C HIS A 155 -4.95 7.62 -0.81
N ARG A 156 -3.74 7.16 -1.10
CA ARG A 156 -3.34 6.68 -2.45
C ARG A 156 -3.83 5.27 -2.77
N ALA A 157 -4.30 4.53 -1.77
CA ALA A 157 -4.91 3.21 -1.95
C ALA A 157 -6.30 3.28 -2.60
N GLN A 158 -6.95 4.45 -2.54
CA GLN A 158 -8.27 4.63 -3.17
C GLN A 158 -8.24 4.29 -4.67
N GLY A 159 -9.10 3.35 -5.06
CA GLY A 159 -9.21 2.86 -6.44
C GLY A 159 -8.23 1.75 -6.81
N ILE A 160 -7.33 1.33 -5.90
CA ILE A 160 -6.52 0.13 -6.08
C ILE A 160 -7.42 -1.10 -5.91
N THR A 161 -7.22 -2.09 -6.77
CA THR A 161 -7.74 -3.44 -6.60
C THR A 161 -6.58 -4.41 -6.76
N THR A 162 -6.36 -5.24 -5.75
CA THR A 162 -5.29 -6.24 -5.66
C THR A 162 -5.86 -7.52 -5.05
N ASP A 163 -5.12 -8.64 -5.08
CA ASP A 163 -5.63 -9.88 -4.49
C ASP A 163 -5.64 -9.77 -2.95
N THR A 164 -4.55 -9.26 -2.37
CA THR A 164 -4.43 -9.09 -0.91
C THR A 164 -3.93 -7.70 -0.54
N ALA A 165 -4.32 -7.20 0.62
CA ALA A 165 -3.83 -5.94 1.18
C ALA A 165 -3.42 -6.13 2.66
N HIS A 166 -2.24 -5.62 3.01
CA HIS A 166 -1.71 -5.61 4.38
C HIS A 166 -1.66 -4.18 4.87
N VAL A 167 -2.44 -3.87 5.89
CA VAL A 167 -2.68 -2.51 6.37
C VAL A 167 -2.01 -2.34 7.73
N LEU A 168 -1.06 -1.42 7.84
CA LEU A 168 -0.55 -0.96 9.13
C LEU A 168 -1.56 0.03 9.72
N VAL A 169 -2.07 -0.30 10.91
CA VAL A 169 -3.05 0.51 11.63
C VAL A 169 -2.40 1.08 12.87
N GLU A 170 -2.29 2.39 12.93
CA GLU A 170 -1.77 3.15 14.05
C GLU A 170 -2.93 3.70 14.91
N PRO A 171 -2.70 4.05 16.20
CA PRO A 171 -3.75 4.71 17.02
C PRO A 171 -4.29 5.99 16.41
N THR A 172 -3.49 6.66 15.58
CA THR A 172 -3.85 7.90 14.86
C THR A 172 -4.61 7.67 13.56
N THR A 173 -4.69 6.43 13.09
CA THR A 173 -5.41 6.08 11.86
C THR A 173 -6.88 6.51 11.96
N THR A 174 -7.38 7.14 10.89
CA THR A 174 -8.79 7.54 10.84
C THR A 174 -9.67 6.40 10.31
N ARG A 175 -10.95 6.43 10.69
CA ARG A 175 -11.96 5.47 10.21
C ARG A 175 -12.00 5.42 8.67
N ASP A 176 -11.90 6.57 8.02
CA ASP A 176 -12.00 6.67 6.56
C ASP A 176 -10.79 6.04 5.88
N HIS A 177 -9.59 6.24 6.43
CA HIS A 177 -8.37 5.58 5.95
C HIS A 177 -8.43 4.07 6.14
N LEU A 178 -8.85 3.59 7.31
CA LEU A 178 -9.04 2.16 7.56
C LEU A 178 -10.05 1.55 6.58
N TYR A 179 -11.19 2.23 6.35
CA TYR A 179 -12.20 1.76 5.40
C TYR A 179 -11.63 1.62 3.98
N VAL A 180 -10.95 2.65 3.46
CA VAL A 180 -10.33 2.60 2.14
C VAL A 180 -9.32 1.46 2.07
N ALA A 181 -8.41 1.39 3.04
CA ALA A 181 -7.32 0.41 3.05
C ALA A 181 -7.84 -1.04 3.09
N THR A 182 -8.90 -1.30 3.86
CA THR A 182 -9.50 -2.64 4.00
C THR A 182 -10.47 -3.02 2.87
N THR A 183 -10.60 -2.19 1.84
CA THR A 183 -11.40 -2.50 0.64
C THR A 183 -10.56 -2.74 -0.61
N CYS A 184 -9.24 -2.67 -0.51
CA CYS A 184 -8.33 -2.84 -1.65
C CYS A 184 -8.13 -4.29 -2.06
N GLY A 185 -8.04 -5.21 -1.10
CA GLY A 185 -7.86 -6.64 -1.35
C GLY A 185 -9.17 -7.31 -1.79
N TRP A 186 -9.08 -8.06 -2.89
CA TRP A 186 -10.23 -8.86 -3.37
C TRP A 186 -10.42 -10.13 -2.54
N GLU A 187 -9.32 -10.86 -2.27
CA GLU A 187 -9.36 -12.12 -1.54
C GLU A 187 -9.27 -11.90 -0.03
N SER A 188 -8.31 -11.05 0.41
CA SER A 188 -8.13 -10.75 1.83
C SER A 188 -7.61 -9.33 2.09
N ASN A 189 -7.97 -8.82 3.27
CA ASN A 189 -7.44 -7.58 3.82
C ASN A 189 -7.04 -7.85 5.26
N LEU A 190 -5.74 -7.71 5.57
CA LEU A 190 -5.17 -7.98 6.89
C LEU A 190 -4.76 -6.66 7.55
N ALA A 191 -5.26 -6.42 8.76
CA ALA A 191 -4.88 -5.27 9.57
C ALA A 191 -3.83 -5.68 10.60
N HIS A 192 -2.66 -5.06 10.54
CA HIS A 192 -1.56 -5.19 11.49
C HIS A 192 -1.61 -3.98 12.42
N VAL A 193 -2.08 -4.20 13.65
CA VAL A 193 -2.39 -3.13 14.58
C VAL A 193 -1.20 -2.82 15.47
N ILE A 194 -0.66 -1.62 15.35
CA ILE A 194 0.41 -1.11 16.19
C ILE A 194 -0.19 -0.71 17.54
N LEU A 195 0.33 -1.31 18.60
CA LEU A 195 -0.02 -0.96 19.97
C LEU A 195 1.00 0.04 20.48
N ASP A 196 0.54 1.19 20.90
CA ASP A 196 1.37 2.21 21.55
C ASP A 196 1.58 1.78 23.02
N ARG A 197 2.51 0.84 23.24
CA ARG A 197 2.92 0.41 24.59
C ARG A 197 4.29 1.00 24.88
N PRO A 198 4.50 1.55 26.07
CA PRO A 198 5.83 1.99 26.47
C PRO A 198 6.78 0.79 26.45
N ASP A 199 7.95 0.96 25.83
CA ASP A 199 9.04 0.02 25.98
C ASP A 199 9.41 -0.10 27.47
N ASP A 200 9.68 -1.32 27.95
CA ASP A 200 10.12 -1.62 29.33
C ASP A 200 11.36 -0.78 29.77
N HIS A 201 12.00 -0.08 28.85
CA HIS A 201 13.21 0.72 29.07
C HIS A 201 12.99 2.23 28.94
N THR A 202 11.80 2.68 28.60
CA THR A 202 11.47 4.12 28.46
C THR A 202 10.50 4.54 29.55
N ALA A 203 10.70 5.72 30.14
CA ALA A 203 9.77 6.26 31.14
C ALA A 203 8.39 6.44 30.48
N PRO A 204 7.29 5.99 31.13
CA PRO A 204 5.95 6.10 30.57
C PRO A 204 5.61 7.56 30.23
N HIS A 205 5.13 7.78 29.02
CA HIS A 205 4.60 9.09 28.63
C HIS A 205 3.14 9.26 29.07
N PRO A 206 2.67 10.49 29.34
CA PRO A 206 1.29 10.74 29.82
C PRO A 206 0.16 10.31 28.86
N GLY A 207 0.45 9.68 27.75
CA GLY A 207 -0.51 9.14 26.78
C GLY A 207 -0.45 7.64 26.61
N ASP A 208 0.52 6.98 27.25
CA ASP A 208 0.72 5.53 27.10
C ASP A 208 -0.42 4.77 27.78
N ASN A 209 -1.02 3.84 27.05
CA ASN A 209 -2.04 2.93 27.58
C ASN A 209 -1.45 1.51 27.73
N PRO A 210 -1.02 1.11 28.93
CA PRO A 210 -0.44 -0.21 29.16
C PRO A 210 -1.42 -1.36 28.91
N ASP A 211 -2.72 -1.08 28.93
CA ASP A 211 -3.80 -2.03 28.65
C ASP A 211 -4.27 -1.99 27.18
N ALA A 212 -3.52 -1.30 26.31
CA ALA A 212 -3.87 -1.23 24.91
C ALA A 212 -3.89 -2.62 24.28
N THR A 213 -4.98 -2.93 23.62
CA THR A 213 -5.16 -4.14 22.80
C THR A 213 -5.51 -3.71 21.39
N ALA A 214 -5.25 -4.57 20.39
CA ALA A 214 -5.66 -4.28 19.02
C ALA A 214 -7.17 -3.91 18.94
N ARG A 215 -8.00 -4.52 19.79
CA ARG A 215 -9.44 -4.20 19.85
C ARG A 215 -9.70 -2.78 20.34
N THR A 216 -8.99 -2.32 21.39
CA THR A 216 -9.16 -0.96 21.91
C THR A 216 -8.64 0.09 20.94
N VAL A 217 -7.51 -0.18 20.24
CA VAL A 217 -7.00 0.70 19.19
C VAL A 217 -8.00 0.80 18.04
N LEU A 218 -8.48 -0.32 17.52
CA LEU A 218 -9.48 -0.32 16.44
C LEU A 218 -10.77 0.37 16.85
N TYR A 219 -11.22 0.20 18.10
CA TYR A 219 -12.38 0.93 18.61
C TYR A 219 -12.15 2.44 18.59
N GLY A 220 -10.95 2.91 18.99
CA GLY A 220 -10.54 4.31 18.87
C GLY A 220 -10.55 4.80 17.42
N VAL A 221 -9.97 4.02 16.50
CA VAL A 221 -9.96 4.32 15.06
C VAL A 221 -11.39 4.48 14.51
N PHE A 222 -12.32 3.62 14.89
CA PHE A 222 -13.74 3.76 14.47
C PHE A 222 -14.43 5.02 14.99
N GLN A 223 -13.98 5.56 16.13
CA GLN A 223 -14.48 6.83 16.67
C GLN A 223 -13.80 8.05 16.04
N HIS A 224 -12.61 7.88 15.47
CA HIS A 224 -11.80 8.93 14.88
C HIS A 224 -12.23 9.18 13.44
N SER A 225 -13.08 10.17 13.23
CA SER A 225 -13.48 10.66 11.91
C SER A 225 -12.42 11.63 11.38
N GLY A 226 -11.87 11.36 10.19
CA GLY A 226 -10.94 12.25 9.48
C GLY A 226 -11.64 13.41 8.75
N ALA A 227 -12.94 13.58 8.93
CA ALA A 227 -13.66 14.69 8.33
C ALA A 227 -13.17 16.01 8.94
N GLU A 228 -12.47 16.82 8.17
CA GLU A 228 -12.36 18.25 8.46
C GLU A 228 -13.79 18.80 8.56
N LEU A 229 -14.07 19.56 9.63
CA LEU A 229 -15.34 20.28 9.76
C LEU A 229 -15.59 21.03 8.44
N SER A 230 -16.73 20.79 7.83
CA SER A 230 -17.11 21.57 6.66
C SER A 230 -17.11 23.07 7.03
N ALA A 231 -16.85 23.94 6.06
CA ALA A 231 -16.87 25.39 6.32
C ALA A 231 -18.18 25.85 6.98
N HIS A 232 -19.25 25.08 6.84
CA HIS A 232 -20.56 25.33 7.47
C HIS A 232 -20.60 24.91 8.95
N GLU A 233 -19.92 23.84 9.31
CA GLU A 233 -19.81 23.36 10.70
C GLU A 233 -18.85 24.23 11.51
N THR A 234 -17.80 24.78 10.88
CA THR A 234 -16.87 25.72 11.52
C THR A 234 -17.58 27.03 11.93
N ILE A 235 -18.52 27.51 11.10
CA ILE A 235 -19.29 28.75 11.39
C ILE A 235 -20.31 28.52 12.53
N THR A 236 -20.77 27.30 12.77
CA THR A 236 -21.78 26.99 13.80
C THR A 236 -21.13 26.70 15.17
N ALA A 237 -19.80 26.51 15.22
CA ALA A 237 -19.02 26.20 16.43
C ALA A 237 -18.39 27.45 17.10
N GLU A 238 -18.55 28.68 16.54
CA GLU A 238 -18.25 29.98 17.13
C GLU A 238 -19.53 30.61 17.71
#